data_4c3123f2b3b5b5e2561a6059d99b0d01
#
_entry.id   4c3123f2b3b5b5e2561a6059d99b0d01
#
_cell.length_a   1.000
_cell.length_b   1.000
_cell.length_c   1.000
_cell.angle_alpha   90.00
_cell.angle_beta   90.00
_cell.angle_gamma   90.00
#
_symmetry.space_group_name_H-M   'P 1'
#
loop_
_entity.id
_entity.type
_entity.pdbx_description
1 polymer ?
#
loop_
_entity_poly.entity_id
_entity_poly.type
_entity_poly.pdbx_seq_one_letter_code
_entity_poly.pdbx_strand_id
1 'polypeptide(L)'
;LGAGVRVHGAGRTDAGVHALAQVASIHLPAGRAAGNLEALRRDLNDLLPFDVNLLALAPAPPTFHARHDALLRVYRYRLSRRRTAFGKPYVFWVKDRLDAEAMSRAAAALVGRHDFGSFCENPEGHDSTLVEVSFARLAEARGEPDLLVFRIGASHFLWKMVRRVVGALVEVGTGRLPPDAIAALLSSRSTAPAAWTAPPSGLFLEAVLYPGDPAPEVDDLRPAY
;
A
#
# COMPACT_ATOMS: atom_id res chain seq x y z
N LEU A 1 -18.50 -1.98 -22.90
CA LEU A 1 -18.93 -3.22 -22.21
C LEU A 1 -20.45 -3.22 -21.90
N GLY A 2 -21.12 -2.08 -21.88
CA GLY A 2 -22.56 -1.95 -21.67
C GLY A 2 -23.01 -2.11 -20.20
N ALA A 3 -24.32 -1.94 -19.97
CA ALA A 3 -24.92 -2.09 -18.64
C ALA A 3 -24.78 -3.53 -18.11
N GLY A 4 -24.55 -3.69 -16.80
CA GLY A 4 -24.49 -5.00 -16.14
C GLY A 4 -23.07 -5.54 -15.91
N VAL A 5 -22.02 -4.84 -16.29
CA VAL A 5 -20.63 -5.22 -15.95
C VAL A 5 -20.32 -4.83 -14.50
N ARG A 6 -19.86 -5.81 -13.71
CA ARG A 6 -19.39 -5.57 -12.33
C ARG A 6 -17.87 -5.55 -12.29
N VAL A 7 -17.31 -4.55 -11.62
CA VAL A 7 -15.87 -4.39 -11.43
C VAL A 7 -15.56 -4.42 -9.95
N HIS A 8 -14.65 -5.30 -9.54
CA HIS A 8 -14.21 -5.43 -8.14
C HIS A 8 -12.69 -5.22 -8.05
N GLY A 9 -12.25 -4.14 -7.41
CA GLY A 9 -10.83 -3.89 -7.14
C GLY A 9 -10.32 -4.69 -5.94
N ALA A 10 -9.03 -5.06 -5.95
CA ALA A 10 -8.37 -5.80 -4.87
C ALA A 10 -8.25 -4.98 -3.57
N GLY A 11 -8.16 -3.66 -3.69
CA GLY A 11 -8.12 -2.73 -2.57
C GLY A 11 -8.57 -1.34 -2.99
N ARG A 12 -9.02 -0.54 -2.02
CA ARG A 12 -9.30 0.88 -2.24
C ARG A 12 -8.00 1.66 -2.06
N THR A 13 -7.81 2.69 -2.88
CA THR A 13 -6.79 3.71 -2.69
C THR A 13 -7.50 5.03 -2.35
N ASP A 14 -7.08 5.68 -1.27
CA ASP A 14 -7.58 7.00 -0.91
C ASP A 14 -7.17 8.05 -1.98
N ALA A 15 -7.82 9.20 -2.01
CA ALA A 15 -7.42 10.30 -2.87
C ALA A 15 -5.94 10.67 -2.65
N GLY A 16 -5.17 10.75 -3.74
CA GLY A 16 -3.74 11.03 -3.72
C GLY A 16 -2.84 9.84 -3.38
N VAL A 17 -3.40 8.64 -3.16
CA VAL A 17 -2.65 7.38 -3.06
C VAL A 17 -2.51 6.77 -4.45
N HIS A 18 -1.34 6.23 -4.75
CA HIS A 18 -0.99 5.66 -6.04
C HIS A 18 -1.06 4.13 -6.05
N ALA A 19 -1.04 3.54 -7.23
CA ALA A 19 -0.88 2.10 -7.40
C ALA A 19 0.08 1.82 -8.57
N LEU A 20 1.06 0.94 -8.34
CA LEU A 20 1.92 0.40 -9.39
C LEU A 20 1.27 -0.81 -10.06
N ALA A 21 0.54 -1.61 -9.28
CA ALA A 21 -0.12 -2.83 -9.74
C ALA A 21 -1.43 -3.08 -9.00
N GLN A 22 -2.44 -2.23 -9.21
CA GLN A 22 -3.80 -2.52 -8.79
C GLN A 22 -4.38 -3.66 -9.62
N VAL A 23 -5.13 -4.56 -9.00
CA VAL A 23 -5.83 -5.65 -9.68
C VAL A 23 -7.33 -5.46 -9.55
N ALA A 24 -8.05 -5.69 -10.65
CA ALA A 24 -9.50 -5.69 -10.65
C ALA A 24 -10.04 -6.91 -11.41
N SER A 25 -11.09 -7.54 -10.90
CA SER A 25 -11.87 -8.54 -11.63
C SER A 25 -13.08 -7.89 -12.29
N ILE A 26 -13.32 -8.26 -13.56
CA ILE A 26 -14.45 -7.82 -14.34
C ILE A 26 -15.33 -9.04 -14.62
N HIS A 27 -16.58 -8.99 -14.17
CA HIS A 27 -17.55 -10.05 -14.38
C HIS A 27 -18.47 -9.68 -15.55
N LEU A 28 -18.35 -10.41 -16.65
CA LEU A 28 -19.20 -10.23 -17.82
C LEU A 28 -20.52 -10.97 -17.63
N PRO A 29 -21.63 -10.45 -18.18
CA PRO A 29 -22.90 -11.18 -18.24
C PRO A 29 -22.77 -12.52 -18.96
N ALA A 30 -23.60 -13.49 -18.60
CA ALA A 30 -23.63 -14.80 -19.25
C ALA A 30 -23.80 -14.67 -20.77
N GLY A 31 -23.04 -15.48 -21.52
CA GLY A 31 -23.03 -15.47 -22.98
C GLY A 31 -22.20 -14.36 -23.64
N ARG A 32 -21.57 -13.47 -22.84
CA ARG A 32 -20.60 -12.50 -23.37
C ARG A 32 -19.17 -13.01 -23.22
N ALA A 33 -18.43 -12.97 -24.33
CA ALA A 33 -17.00 -13.19 -24.36
C ALA A 33 -16.26 -11.83 -24.46
N ALA A 34 -15.09 -11.75 -23.90
CA ALA A 34 -14.26 -10.54 -23.95
C ALA A 34 -13.64 -10.27 -25.33
N GLY A 35 -13.69 -11.25 -26.24
CA GLY A 35 -13.07 -11.14 -27.57
C GLY A 35 -11.54 -11.07 -27.50
N ASN A 36 -10.96 -10.22 -28.34
CA ASN A 36 -9.52 -9.97 -28.33
C ASN A 36 -9.16 -9.07 -27.14
N LEU A 37 -8.50 -9.65 -26.14
CA LEU A 37 -8.16 -8.94 -24.89
C LEU A 37 -7.17 -7.79 -25.11
N GLU A 38 -6.25 -7.93 -26.06
CA GLU A 38 -5.28 -6.86 -26.34
C GLU A 38 -5.96 -5.66 -27.05
N ALA A 39 -6.89 -5.92 -27.96
CA ALA A 39 -7.70 -4.85 -28.54
C ALA A 39 -8.56 -4.17 -27.45
N LEU A 40 -9.23 -4.97 -26.62
CA LEU A 40 -10.04 -4.45 -25.51
C LEU A 40 -9.20 -3.63 -24.52
N ARG A 41 -7.95 -4.04 -24.20
CA ARG A 41 -7.04 -3.29 -23.34
C ARG A 41 -6.73 -1.91 -23.91
N ARG A 42 -6.45 -1.81 -25.23
CA ARG A 42 -6.20 -0.53 -25.92
C ARG A 42 -7.44 0.36 -25.90
N ASP A 43 -8.60 -0.19 -26.29
CA ASP A 43 -9.85 0.57 -26.32
C ASP A 43 -10.22 1.12 -24.92
N LEU A 44 -9.97 0.33 -23.86
CA LEU A 44 -10.21 0.78 -22.49
C LEU A 44 -9.23 1.88 -22.08
N ASN A 45 -7.95 1.79 -22.43
CA ASN A 45 -6.97 2.83 -22.15
C ASN A 45 -7.29 4.16 -22.85
N ASP A 46 -7.86 4.10 -24.05
CA ASP A 46 -8.31 5.30 -24.79
C ASP A 46 -9.50 6.01 -24.09
N LEU A 47 -10.27 5.28 -23.27
CA LEU A 47 -11.43 5.80 -22.53
C LEU A 47 -11.11 6.17 -21.07
N LEU A 48 -10.04 5.66 -20.52
CA LEU A 48 -9.63 5.92 -19.14
C LEU A 48 -9.00 7.32 -19.01
N PRO A 49 -9.08 7.96 -17.82
CA PRO A 49 -8.29 9.13 -17.52
C PRO A 49 -6.79 8.87 -17.74
N PHE A 50 -6.04 9.92 -18.15
CA PHE A 50 -4.61 9.80 -18.49
C PHE A 50 -3.71 9.31 -17.34
N ASP A 51 -4.17 9.41 -16.11
CA ASP A 51 -3.49 8.95 -14.88
C ASP A 51 -3.89 7.52 -14.47
N VAL A 52 -4.71 6.83 -15.28
CA VAL A 52 -5.09 5.43 -15.11
C VAL A 52 -4.67 4.64 -16.35
N ASN A 53 -3.75 3.69 -16.19
CA ASN A 53 -3.27 2.84 -17.28
C ASN A 53 -3.54 1.37 -17.00
N LEU A 54 -4.27 0.71 -17.89
CA LEU A 54 -4.52 -0.73 -17.86
C LEU A 54 -3.31 -1.47 -18.46
N LEU A 55 -2.49 -2.07 -17.60
CA LEU A 55 -1.24 -2.72 -17.99
C LEU A 55 -1.47 -4.04 -18.72
N ALA A 56 -2.40 -4.86 -18.23
CA ALA A 56 -2.71 -6.18 -18.79
C ALA A 56 -4.17 -6.57 -18.57
N LEU A 57 -4.69 -7.41 -19.44
CA LEU A 57 -5.94 -8.17 -19.29
C LEU A 57 -5.65 -9.65 -19.48
N ALA A 58 -6.15 -10.47 -18.56
CA ALA A 58 -6.05 -11.92 -18.65
C ALA A 58 -7.38 -12.57 -18.30
N PRO A 59 -7.70 -13.74 -18.89
CA PRO A 59 -8.84 -14.53 -18.45
C PRO A 59 -8.60 -15.04 -17.04
N ALA A 60 -9.66 -15.12 -16.25
CA ALA A 60 -9.63 -15.66 -14.90
C ALA A 60 -10.77 -16.67 -14.70
N PRO A 61 -10.65 -17.60 -13.72
CA PRO A 61 -11.74 -18.49 -13.36
C PRO A 61 -13.04 -17.69 -13.05
N PRO A 62 -14.22 -18.21 -13.37
CA PRO A 62 -15.48 -17.50 -13.11
C PRO A 62 -15.72 -17.13 -11.65
N THR A 63 -15.11 -17.87 -10.73
CA THR A 63 -15.18 -17.64 -9.27
C THR A 63 -14.16 -16.63 -8.77
N PHE A 64 -13.20 -16.20 -9.61
CA PHE A 64 -12.13 -15.30 -9.20
C PHE A 64 -12.67 -13.94 -8.75
N HIS A 65 -12.26 -13.52 -7.57
CA HIS A 65 -12.60 -12.24 -7.00
C HIS A 65 -11.35 -11.48 -6.55
N ALA A 66 -11.01 -10.38 -7.23
CA ALA A 66 -9.77 -9.63 -7.01
C ALA A 66 -9.51 -9.26 -5.53
N ARG A 67 -10.56 -9.00 -4.74
CA ARG A 67 -10.42 -8.64 -3.32
C ARG A 67 -10.30 -9.84 -2.39
N HIS A 68 -11.14 -10.87 -2.60
CA HIS A 68 -11.29 -11.96 -1.62
C HIS A 68 -10.24 -13.05 -1.81
N ASP A 69 -9.77 -13.28 -3.04
CA ASP A 69 -8.78 -14.31 -3.34
C ASP A 69 -7.33 -13.82 -3.18
N ALA A 70 -7.14 -12.52 -2.92
CA ALA A 70 -5.81 -11.98 -2.70
C ALA A 70 -5.24 -12.43 -1.35
N LEU A 71 -4.07 -13.05 -1.39
CA LEU A 71 -3.34 -13.57 -0.22
C LEU A 71 -2.51 -12.48 0.46
N LEU A 72 -1.89 -11.61 -0.32
CA LEU A 72 -1.00 -10.58 0.17
C LEU A 72 -1.20 -9.29 -0.61
N ARG A 73 -1.17 -8.15 0.08
CA ARG A 73 -1.01 -6.83 -0.52
C ARG A 73 0.31 -6.27 -0.05
N VAL A 74 1.06 -5.67 -0.95
CA VAL A 74 2.31 -4.99 -0.65
C VAL A 74 2.13 -3.51 -0.89
N TYR A 75 2.45 -2.72 0.12
CA TYR A 75 2.51 -1.27 0.00
C TYR A 75 3.95 -0.79 0.13
N ARG A 76 4.25 0.25 -0.63
CA ARG A 76 5.49 1.00 -0.57
C ARG A 76 5.19 2.43 -0.18
N TYR A 77 6.00 3.00 0.70
CA TYR A 77 5.91 4.41 1.06
C TYR A 77 7.27 5.08 0.88
N ARG A 78 7.30 6.24 0.21
CA ARG A 78 8.52 6.98 -0.12
C ARG A 78 8.62 8.22 0.76
N LEU A 79 9.76 8.37 1.46
CA LEU A 79 10.07 9.48 2.33
C LEU A 79 11.36 10.15 1.84
N SER A 80 11.35 11.45 1.57
CA SER A 80 12.55 12.19 1.18
C SER A 80 13.10 13.01 2.33
N ARG A 81 14.40 12.88 2.56
CA ARG A 81 15.16 13.72 3.49
C ARG A 81 15.57 15.05 2.88
N ARG A 82 15.51 15.17 1.56
CA ARG A 82 15.85 16.36 0.81
C ARG A 82 14.62 16.98 0.16
N ARG A 83 14.49 18.31 0.27
CA ARG A 83 13.46 19.04 -0.46
C ARG A 83 13.77 19.01 -1.97
N THR A 84 12.78 18.63 -2.77
CA THR A 84 12.87 18.62 -4.23
C THR A 84 11.66 19.29 -4.86
N ALA A 85 11.86 19.94 -6.00
CA ALA A 85 10.76 20.46 -6.83
C ALA A 85 10.14 19.36 -7.71
N PHE A 86 10.92 18.31 -8.02
CA PHE A 86 10.50 17.19 -8.88
C PHE A 86 9.96 16.03 -8.06
N GLY A 87 8.99 15.30 -8.63
CA GLY A 87 8.41 14.13 -7.99
C GLY A 87 7.59 14.39 -6.73
N LYS A 88 7.29 15.63 -6.39
CA LYS A 88 6.52 16.02 -5.19
C LYS A 88 5.19 15.27 -5.02
N PRO A 89 4.40 14.98 -6.06
CA PRO A 89 3.17 14.19 -5.91
C PRO A 89 3.40 12.73 -5.49
N TYR A 90 4.65 12.24 -5.54
CA TYR A 90 5.02 10.83 -5.37
C TYR A 90 5.96 10.57 -4.21
N VAL A 91 6.11 11.53 -3.29
CA VAL A 91 7.00 11.42 -2.14
C VAL A 91 6.53 12.31 -1.00
N PHE A 92 6.78 11.89 0.22
CA PHE A 92 6.62 12.73 1.41
C PHE A 92 7.99 13.30 1.81
N TRP A 93 8.19 14.60 1.64
CA TRP A 93 9.37 15.27 2.17
C TRP A 93 9.22 15.56 3.66
N VAL A 94 10.15 15.05 4.46
CA VAL A 94 10.26 15.33 5.89
C VAL A 94 11.36 16.34 6.09
N LYS A 95 11.03 17.48 6.71
CA LYS A 95 11.97 18.58 6.94
C LYS A 95 13.03 18.22 7.99
N ASP A 96 12.60 17.51 9.04
CA ASP A 96 13.46 17.16 10.17
C ASP A 96 14.40 16.00 9.79
N ARG A 97 15.55 15.94 10.47
CA ARG A 97 16.47 14.81 10.30
C ARG A 97 15.79 13.52 10.75
N LEU A 98 15.89 12.48 9.93
CA LEU A 98 15.37 11.16 10.22
C LEU A 98 16.51 10.17 10.56
N ASP A 99 16.40 9.52 11.70
CA ASP A 99 17.19 8.35 12.05
C ASP A 99 16.58 7.11 11.41
N ALA A 100 17.12 6.73 10.25
CA ALA A 100 16.63 5.57 9.47
C ALA A 100 16.81 4.24 10.22
N GLU A 101 17.84 4.13 11.06
CA GLU A 101 18.10 2.92 11.83
C GLU A 101 17.07 2.75 12.96
N ALA A 102 16.76 3.83 13.70
CA ALA A 102 15.69 3.81 14.70
C ALA A 102 14.33 3.48 14.05
N MET A 103 14.01 4.08 12.89
CA MET A 103 12.80 3.77 12.13
C MET A 103 12.75 2.31 11.68
N SER A 104 13.87 1.75 11.21
CA SER A 104 13.96 0.35 10.78
C SER A 104 13.74 -0.63 11.92
N ARG A 105 14.36 -0.37 13.08
CA ARG A 105 14.12 -1.16 14.31
C ARG A 105 12.65 -1.10 14.74
N ALA A 106 12.05 0.08 14.74
CA ALA A 106 10.64 0.24 15.08
C ALA A 106 9.71 -0.46 14.09
N ALA A 107 10.03 -0.43 12.79
CA ALA A 107 9.26 -1.11 11.75
C ALA A 107 9.26 -2.64 11.93
N ALA A 108 10.33 -3.23 12.45
CA ALA A 108 10.40 -4.67 12.70
C ALA A 108 9.33 -5.18 13.69
N ALA A 109 8.89 -4.33 14.61
CA ALA A 109 7.82 -4.67 15.57
C ALA A 109 6.43 -4.86 14.93
N LEU A 110 6.25 -4.41 13.68
CA LEU A 110 4.99 -4.58 12.94
C LEU A 110 4.76 -6.01 12.44
N VAL A 111 5.83 -6.82 12.33
CA VAL A 111 5.77 -8.17 11.76
C VAL A 111 5.04 -9.13 12.70
N GLY A 112 4.16 -9.94 12.12
CA GLY A 112 3.33 -10.90 12.86
C GLY A 112 1.86 -10.46 12.91
N ARG A 113 1.10 -11.14 13.76
CA ARG A 113 -0.33 -10.89 13.93
C ARG A 113 -0.57 -9.95 15.12
N HIS A 114 -1.05 -8.75 14.85
CA HIS A 114 -1.27 -7.72 15.86
C HIS A 114 -2.62 -7.02 15.68
N ASP A 115 -3.08 -6.35 16.75
CA ASP A 115 -4.23 -5.44 16.69
C ASP A 115 -3.76 -4.05 16.20
N PHE A 116 -4.16 -3.68 14.98
CA PHE A 116 -3.86 -2.38 14.37
C PHE A 116 -4.94 -1.33 14.63
N GLY A 117 -5.78 -1.49 15.65
CA GLY A 117 -6.84 -0.54 15.99
C GLY A 117 -6.34 0.89 16.23
N SER A 118 -5.15 1.07 16.80
CA SER A 118 -4.50 2.39 16.95
C SER A 118 -4.18 3.06 15.61
N PHE A 119 -3.90 2.26 14.58
CA PHE A 119 -3.52 2.72 13.25
C PHE A 119 -4.70 2.76 12.27
N CYS A 120 -5.92 2.42 12.71
CA CYS A 120 -7.11 2.37 11.89
C CYS A 120 -7.95 3.65 12.03
N GLU A 121 -8.39 4.19 10.89
CA GLU A 121 -9.47 5.18 10.89
C GLU A 121 -10.79 4.45 11.09
N ASN A 122 -11.60 4.90 12.05
CA ASN A 122 -12.87 4.29 12.42
C ASN A 122 -12.74 2.77 12.72
N PRO A 123 -11.98 2.38 13.74
CA PRO A 123 -11.79 0.97 14.07
C PRO A 123 -13.09 0.24 14.42
N GLU A 124 -14.09 0.96 14.95
CA GLU A 124 -15.41 0.41 15.27
C GLU A 124 -16.24 0.02 14.04
N GLY A 125 -15.89 0.53 12.86
CA GLY A 125 -16.51 0.18 11.57
C GLY A 125 -15.95 -1.09 10.94
N HIS A 126 -15.09 -1.84 11.64
CA HIS A 126 -14.48 -3.10 11.18
C HIS A 126 -14.88 -4.26 12.09
N ASP A 127 -15.16 -5.42 11.50
CA ASP A 127 -15.42 -6.66 12.25
C ASP A 127 -14.21 -7.09 13.09
N SER A 128 -13.00 -6.79 12.63
CA SER A 128 -11.74 -7.04 13.32
C SER A 128 -10.68 -6.04 12.92
N THR A 129 -9.82 -5.64 13.86
CA THR A 129 -8.61 -4.84 13.63
C THR A 129 -7.33 -5.67 13.69
N LEU A 130 -7.46 -7.01 13.80
CA LEU A 130 -6.34 -7.94 13.73
C LEU A 130 -5.83 -8.07 12.29
N VAL A 131 -4.54 -7.83 12.06
CA VAL A 131 -3.90 -7.96 10.75
C VAL A 131 -2.64 -8.81 10.88
N GLU A 132 -2.43 -9.71 9.91
CA GLU A 132 -1.19 -10.49 9.77
C GLU A 132 -0.25 -9.76 8.83
N VAL A 133 0.86 -9.24 9.36
CA VAL A 133 1.93 -8.59 8.60
C VAL A 133 3.05 -9.59 8.34
N SER A 134 3.25 -9.93 7.08
CA SER A 134 4.28 -10.89 6.65
C SER A 134 5.69 -10.30 6.69
N PHE A 135 5.82 -9.03 6.36
CA PHE A 135 7.07 -8.29 6.44
C PHE A 135 6.84 -6.77 6.55
N ALA A 136 7.81 -6.10 7.18
CA ALA A 136 7.91 -4.64 7.22
C ALA A 136 9.40 -4.27 7.15
N ARG A 137 9.80 -3.48 6.14
CA ARG A 137 11.19 -3.10 5.88
C ARG A 137 11.27 -1.60 5.63
N LEU A 138 12.25 -0.95 6.23
CA LEU A 138 12.59 0.46 5.98
C LEU A 138 14.09 0.58 5.82
N ALA A 139 14.51 1.15 4.70
CA ALA A 139 15.92 1.47 4.45
C ALA A 139 16.05 2.56 3.36
N GLU A 140 17.29 2.98 3.12
CA GLU A 140 17.64 3.87 2.03
C GLU A 140 17.38 3.18 0.67
N ALA A 141 16.84 3.94 -0.28
CA ALA A 141 16.66 3.43 -1.64
C ALA A 141 18.01 3.22 -2.31
N ARG A 142 18.14 2.14 -3.09
CA ARG A 142 19.38 1.83 -3.80
C ARG A 142 19.73 2.95 -4.77
N GLY A 143 20.89 3.59 -4.57
CA GLY A 143 21.39 4.69 -5.40
C GLY A 143 20.82 6.08 -5.06
N GLU A 144 19.88 6.18 -4.10
CA GLU A 144 19.27 7.44 -3.68
C GLU A 144 19.33 7.61 -2.15
N PRO A 145 20.46 8.04 -1.55
CA PRO A 145 20.63 8.09 -0.10
C PRO A 145 19.67 9.07 0.60
N ASP A 146 19.13 10.05 -0.12
CA ASP A 146 18.14 10.98 0.41
C ASP A 146 16.71 10.42 0.42
N LEU A 147 16.49 9.26 -0.19
CA LEU A 147 15.19 8.60 -0.25
C LEU A 147 15.15 7.39 0.69
N LEU A 148 14.23 7.42 1.65
CA LEU A 148 13.88 6.25 2.44
C LEU A 148 12.65 5.58 1.83
N VAL A 149 12.69 4.26 1.77
CA VAL A 149 11.58 3.42 1.32
C VAL A 149 11.14 2.54 2.47
N PHE A 150 9.88 2.65 2.84
CA PHE A 150 9.20 1.71 3.73
C PHE A 150 8.33 0.78 2.90
N ARG A 151 8.49 -0.53 3.09
CA ARG A 151 7.66 -1.56 2.45
C ARG A 151 7.01 -2.43 3.51
N ILE A 152 5.75 -2.75 3.30
CA ILE A 152 4.97 -3.60 4.20
C ILE A 152 4.07 -4.52 3.39
N GLY A 153 4.11 -5.81 3.71
CA GLY A 153 3.24 -6.83 3.15
C GLY A 153 2.35 -7.43 4.21
N ALA A 154 1.03 -7.47 3.96
CA ALA A 154 0.06 -8.02 4.90
C ALA A 154 -1.12 -8.70 4.18
N SER A 155 -1.84 -9.56 4.89
CA SER A 155 -3.05 -10.21 4.39
C SER A 155 -4.10 -9.20 3.91
N HIS A 156 -4.26 -8.13 4.66
CA HIS A 156 -5.13 -6.99 4.33
C HIS A 156 -4.65 -5.75 5.08
N PHE A 157 -5.23 -4.60 4.77
CA PHE A 157 -4.96 -3.34 5.45
C PHE A 157 -6.26 -2.67 5.85
N LEU A 158 -6.25 -2.04 7.03
CA LEU A 158 -7.33 -1.23 7.53
C LEU A 158 -7.25 0.19 6.93
N TRP A 159 -8.34 0.94 7.03
CA TRP A 159 -8.39 2.30 6.50
C TRP A 159 -7.35 3.21 7.16
N LYS A 160 -6.53 3.87 6.33
CA LYS A 160 -5.39 4.72 6.67
C LYS A 160 -4.25 4.03 7.43
N MET A 161 -4.29 2.71 7.63
CA MET A 161 -3.32 1.97 8.46
C MET A 161 -1.87 2.28 8.07
N VAL A 162 -1.49 2.08 6.81
CA VAL A 162 -0.10 2.30 6.38
C VAL A 162 0.34 3.74 6.59
N ARG A 163 -0.51 4.72 6.32
CA ARG A 163 -0.20 6.14 6.50
C ARG A 163 0.00 6.51 7.97
N ARG A 164 -0.78 5.93 8.89
CA ARG A 164 -0.60 6.13 10.35
C ARG A 164 0.64 5.44 10.87
N VAL A 165 0.93 4.23 10.38
CA VAL A 165 2.19 3.53 10.68
C VAL A 165 3.39 4.37 10.26
N VAL A 166 3.40 4.87 9.01
CA VAL A 166 4.50 5.71 8.52
C VAL A 166 4.63 7.00 9.33
N GLY A 167 3.51 7.63 9.69
CA GLY A 167 3.55 8.81 10.55
C GLY A 167 4.20 8.52 11.91
N ALA A 168 3.84 7.42 12.56
CA ALA A 168 4.47 7.01 13.81
C ALA A 168 5.96 6.66 13.64
N LEU A 169 6.35 6.03 12.52
CA LEU A 169 7.77 5.79 12.20
C LEU A 169 8.54 7.10 12.00
N VAL A 170 7.93 8.13 11.41
CA VAL A 170 8.53 9.47 11.28
C VAL A 170 8.71 10.11 12.67
N GLU A 171 7.74 9.99 13.58
CA GLU A 171 7.87 10.46 14.96
C GLU A 171 9.04 9.77 15.69
N VAL A 172 9.24 8.47 15.47
CA VAL A 172 10.41 7.74 15.98
C VAL A 172 11.70 8.26 15.33
N GLY A 173 11.72 8.40 14.00
CA GLY A 173 12.92 8.85 13.28
C GLY A 173 13.36 10.26 13.62
N THR A 174 12.43 11.12 14.04
CA THR A 174 12.73 12.48 14.53
C THR A 174 13.07 12.55 16.03
N GLY A 175 12.98 11.41 16.74
CA GLY A 175 13.22 11.33 18.18
C GLY A 175 12.09 11.86 19.06
N ARG A 176 10.91 12.16 18.48
CA ARG A 176 9.71 12.57 19.25
C ARG A 176 9.03 11.39 19.94
N LEU A 177 9.21 10.18 19.40
CA LEU A 177 8.80 8.93 20.04
C LEU A 177 10.00 8.00 20.25
N PRO A 178 10.00 7.20 21.33
CA PRO A 178 11.03 6.17 21.52
C PRO A 178 10.87 5.03 20.50
N PRO A 179 11.94 4.23 20.25
CA PRO A 179 11.91 3.14 19.25
C PRO A 179 10.89 2.03 19.54
N ASP A 180 10.51 1.83 20.80
CA ASP A 180 9.51 0.83 21.24
C ASP A 180 8.06 1.33 21.18
N ALA A 181 7.84 2.59 20.79
CA ALA A 181 6.51 3.18 20.70
C ALA A 181 5.58 2.39 19.77
N ILE A 182 6.11 1.82 18.67
CA ILE A 182 5.29 1.00 17.75
C ILE A 182 4.76 -0.24 18.48
N ALA A 183 5.60 -0.96 19.23
CA ALA A 183 5.17 -2.13 19.99
C ALA A 183 4.13 -1.76 21.06
N ALA A 184 4.30 -0.63 21.74
CA ALA A 184 3.33 -0.12 22.71
C ALA A 184 1.97 0.20 22.05
N LEU A 185 1.96 0.83 20.86
CA LEU A 185 0.75 1.15 20.12
C LEU A 185 0.02 -0.08 19.55
N LEU A 186 0.73 -1.20 19.35
CA LEU A 186 0.14 -2.49 18.99
C LEU A 186 -0.42 -3.25 20.19
N SER A 187 0.14 -3.01 21.39
CA SER A 187 -0.26 -3.68 22.64
C SER A 187 -1.44 -3.00 23.35
N SER A 188 -1.62 -1.70 23.12
CA SER A 188 -2.69 -0.91 23.74
C SER A 188 -3.27 0.11 22.77
N ARG A 189 -4.59 0.24 22.76
CA ARG A 189 -5.27 1.19 21.86
C ARG A 189 -4.95 2.63 22.22
N SER A 190 -4.64 3.43 21.18
CA SER A 190 -4.39 4.85 21.27
C SER A 190 -4.93 5.58 20.05
N THR A 191 -5.40 6.81 20.25
CA THR A 191 -5.83 7.70 19.14
C THR A 191 -4.68 8.57 18.61
N ALA A 192 -3.52 8.58 19.29
CA ALA A 192 -2.37 9.43 18.93
C ALA A 192 -1.91 9.28 17.46
N PRO A 193 -1.87 8.07 16.84
CA PRO A 193 -1.45 7.92 15.45
C PRO A 193 -2.33 8.69 14.43
N ALA A 194 -3.54 9.08 14.80
CA ALA A 194 -4.40 9.89 13.93
C ALA A 194 -3.78 11.26 13.62
N ALA A 195 -3.13 11.89 14.62
CA ALA A 195 -2.49 13.18 14.47
C ALA A 195 -1.22 13.13 13.59
N TRP A 196 -0.58 11.96 13.47
CA TRP A 196 0.65 11.76 12.69
C TRP A 196 0.40 11.17 11.31
N THR A 197 -0.86 11.11 10.85
CA THR A 197 -1.19 10.49 9.56
C THR A 197 -0.35 11.07 8.42
N ALA A 198 0.53 10.27 7.82
CA ALA A 198 1.39 10.69 6.72
C ALA A 198 0.57 11.05 5.46
N PRO A 199 1.05 11.98 4.61
CA PRO A 199 0.38 12.37 3.37
C PRO A 199 0.12 11.17 2.44
N PRO A 200 -0.90 11.21 1.58
CA PRO A 200 -1.15 10.11 0.63
C PRO A 200 -0.09 10.02 -0.47
N SER A 201 0.55 11.13 -0.84
CA SER A 201 1.45 11.26 -1.97
C SER A 201 2.63 10.27 -1.98
N GLY A 202 3.13 9.87 -0.81
CA GLY A 202 4.22 8.90 -0.72
C GLY A 202 3.78 7.43 -0.81
N LEU A 203 2.47 7.14 -0.77
CA LEU A 203 1.93 5.79 -0.67
C LEU A 203 1.57 5.18 -2.02
N PHE A 204 2.04 3.95 -2.24
CA PHE A 204 1.75 3.15 -3.44
C PHE A 204 1.29 1.76 -3.06
N LEU A 205 0.18 1.29 -3.62
CA LEU A 205 -0.11 -0.13 -3.71
C LEU A 205 0.86 -0.74 -4.73
N GLU A 206 1.86 -1.46 -4.23
CA GLU A 206 2.95 -1.99 -5.06
C GLU A 206 2.58 -3.27 -5.77
N ALA A 207 1.96 -4.20 -5.04
CA ALA A 207 1.55 -5.50 -5.58
C ALA A 207 0.35 -6.07 -4.84
N VAL A 208 -0.41 -6.90 -5.54
CA VAL A 208 -1.44 -7.78 -4.98
C VAL A 208 -1.10 -9.20 -5.45
N LEU A 209 -0.98 -10.13 -4.52
CA LEU A 209 -0.55 -11.50 -4.81
C LEU A 209 -1.68 -12.49 -4.57
N TYR A 210 -1.80 -13.47 -5.45
CA TYR A 210 -2.81 -14.50 -5.47
C TYR A 210 -2.18 -15.89 -5.36
N PRO A 211 -2.96 -16.96 -5.16
CA PRO A 211 -2.44 -18.33 -5.18
C PRO A 211 -1.68 -18.63 -6.49
N GLY A 212 -0.43 -19.07 -6.36
CA GLY A 212 0.45 -19.37 -7.51
C GLY A 212 1.38 -18.23 -7.93
N ASP A 213 1.18 -17.01 -7.43
CA ASP A 213 2.12 -15.92 -7.67
C ASP A 213 3.44 -16.14 -6.91
N PRO A 214 4.59 -15.70 -7.46
CA PRO A 214 5.87 -15.77 -6.76
C PRO A 214 5.85 -14.89 -5.51
N ALA A 215 6.58 -15.32 -4.47
CA ALA A 215 6.76 -14.51 -3.27
C ALA A 215 7.41 -13.16 -3.62
N PRO A 216 7.00 -12.06 -2.95
CA PRO A 216 7.61 -10.77 -3.21
C PRO A 216 9.06 -10.75 -2.75
N GLU A 217 9.94 -10.10 -3.50
CA GLU A 217 11.30 -9.81 -3.06
C GLU A 217 11.25 -8.79 -1.91
N VAL A 218 11.44 -9.25 -0.67
CA VAL A 218 11.21 -8.44 0.55
C VAL A 218 12.13 -7.23 0.60
N ASP A 219 13.39 -7.40 0.19
CA ASP A 219 14.43 -6.36 0.25
C ASP A 219 14.54 -5.54 -1.07
N ASP A 220 13.52 -5.57 -1.91
CA ASP A 220 13.46 -4.69 -3.08
C ASP A 220 13.16 -3.24 -2.68
N LEU A 221 14.23 -2.49 -2.43
CA LEU A 221 14.20 -1.08 -2.04
C LEU A 221 14.59 -0.16 -3.22
N ARG A 222 14.43 -0.64 -4.46
CA ARG A 222 14.63 0.21 -5.65
C ARG A 222 13.65 1.38 -5.64
N PRO A 223 14.02 2.55 -6.21
CA PRO A 223 13.05 3.58 -6.53
C PRO A 223 11.91 3.00 -7.39
N ALA A 224 10.68 3.44 -7.18
CA ALA A 224 9.53 2.86 -7.88
C ALA A 224 9.51 3.19 -9.39
N TYR A 225 10.30 4.18 -9.81
CA TYR A 225 10.48 4.65 -11.20
C TYR A 225 11.72 5.54 -11.27
#